data_00acefb641f39bc20d4afed37915223d
#
_entry.id   00acefb641f39bc20d4afed37915223d
#
_cell.length_a   1.000
_cell.length_b   1.000
_cell.length_c   1.000
_cell.angle_alpha   90.00
_cell.angle_beta   90.00
_cell.angle_gamma   90.00
#
_symmetry.space_group_name_H-M   'P 1'
#
loop_
_entity.id
_entity.type
_entity.pdbx_description
1 polymer ?
#
loop_
_entity_poly.entity_id
_entity_poly.type
_entity_poly.pdbx_seq_one_letter_code
_entity_poly.pdbx_strand_id
1 'polypeptide(L)'
;AVEVPLGLNSIGWHLAQLFGDPDTTGTGPYTHVFAAAAQPAIRLATHGISHMGVASHFTQDSLAMTGMEIQAQKNGQRQRVTFNLAGREEVKAPATLDATPVLYSPDPVPVGFQGAVLMEGAAVAGITQAGLTLNSGVEADQTTLNGLATAADMDPGFWDLSGQITARFRG
;
A
#
# COMPACT_ATOMS: atom_id res chain seq x y z
N ALA A 1 -7.30 3.27 5.93
CA ALA A 1 -6.63 2.12 5.32
C ALA A 1 -7.44 1.58 4.15
N VAL A 2 -6.77 1.11 3.11
CA VAL A 2 -7.38 0.49 1.93
C VAL A 2 -6.77 -0.90 1.74
N GLU A 3 -7.62 -1.91 1.69
CA GLU A 3 -7.22 -3.29 1.43
C GLU A 3 -7.45 -3.63 -0.04
N VAL A 4 -6.40 -4.04 -0.73
CA VAL A 4 -6.45 -4.41 -2.15
C VAL A 4 -5.89 -5.81 -2.38
N PRO A 5 -6.30 -6.51 -3.46
CA PRO A 5 -5.62 -7.72 -3.88
C PRO A 5 -4.14 -7.44 -4.17
N LEU A 6 -3.25 -8.35 -3.80
CA LEU A 6 -1.82 -8.24 -4.14
C LEU A 6 -1.61 -8.57 -5.62
N GLY A 7 -1.99 -7.63 -6.48
CA GLY A 7 -1.85 -7.77 -7.92
C GLY A 7 -0.42 -7.56 -8.37
N LEU A 8 0.17 -8.53 -9.07
CA LEU A 8 1.59 -8.49 -9.45
C LEU A 8 1.90 -7.39 -10.47
N ASN A 9 0.92 -6.97 -11.26
CA ASN A 9 1.11 -5.90 -12.25
C ASN A 9 0.74 -4.51 -11.72
N SER A 10 -0.13 -4.44 -10.70
CA SER A 10 -0.64 -3.17 -10.16
C SER A 10 0.04 -2.72 -8.88
N ILE A 11 0.66 -3.64 -8.12
CA ILE A 11 1.30 -3.31 -6.83
C ILE A 11 2.38 -2.24 -6.95
N GLY A 12 3.08 -2.19 -8.08
CA GLY A 12 4.16 -1.23 -8.33
C GLY A 12 3.73 0.23 -8.19
N TRP A 13 2.48 0.55 -8.56
CA TRP A 13 1.95 1.89 -8.39
C TRP A 13 1.83 2.29 -6.91
N HIS A 14 1.34 1.38 -6.09
CA HIS A 14 1.24 1.60 -4.64
C HIS A 14 2.62 1.69 -3.98
N LEU A 15 3.56 0.85 -4.43
CA LEU A 15 4.94 0.92 -3.94
C LEU A 15 5.62 2.22 -4.35
N ALA A 16 5.37 2.74 -5.56
CA ALA A 16 5.89 4.03 -5.98
C ALA A 16 5.31 5.19 -5.15
N GLN A 17 4.07 5.11 -4.72
CA GLN A 17 3.48 6.10 -3.83
C GLN A 17 4.11 6.06 -2.42
N LEU A 18 4.49 4.88 -1.93
CA LEU A 18 5.07 4.70 -0.59
C LEU A 18 6.59 4.99 -0.56
N PHE A 19 7.34 4.48 -1.53
CA PHE A 19 8.81 4.55 -1.52
C PHE A 19 9.39 5.60 -2.47
N GLY A 20 8.61 6.12 -3.40
CA GLY A 20 9.12 6.93 -4.51
C GLY A 20 9.32 6.10 -5.77
N ASP A 21 9.92 6.72 -6.80
CA ASP A 21 10.16 6.05 -8.07
C ASP A 21 11.13 4.88 -7.93
N PRO A 22 10.85 3.75 -8.56
CA PRO A 22 11.75 2.62 -8.54
C PRO A 22 12.99 2.87 -9.40
N ASP A 23 14.10 2.27 -9.02
CA ASP A 23 15.23 2.08 -9.92
C ASP A 23 14.90 0.93 -10.87
N THR A 24 14.80 1.24 -12.16
CA THR A 24 14.33 0.30 -13.19
C THR A 24 15.45 -0.11 -14.10
N THR A 25 15.71 -1.41 -14.20
CA THR A 25 16.75 -1.99 -15.04
C THR A 25 16.19 -3.06 -15.98
N GLY A 26 16.94 -3.39 -17.03
CA GLY A 26 16.58 -4.39 -18.03
C GLY A 26 15.94 -3.80 -19.28
N THR A 27 15.81 -4.63 -20.31
CA THR A 27 15.18 -4.27 -21.60
C THR A 27 13.92 -5.08 -21.91
N GLY A 28 13.47 -5.86 -20.91
CA GLY A 28 12.31 -6.74 -20.90
C GLY A 28 12.71 -8.21 -20.65
N PRO A 29 12.26 -8.83 -19.57
CA PRO A 29 11.46 -8.23 -18.50
C PRO A 29 12.22 -7.16 -17.70
N TYR A 30 11.51 -6.14 -17.22
CA TYR A 30 12.07 -5.09 -16.38
C TYR A 30 12.15 -5.54 -14.92
N THR A 31 13.19 -5.09 -14.22
CA THR A 31 13.31 -5.22 -12.77
C THR A 31 13.14 -3.83 -12.13
N HIS A 32 12.18 -3.72 -11.22
CA HIS A 32 11.91 -2.50 -10.46
C HIS A 32 12.35 -2.70 -9.01
N VAL A 33 13.26 -1.87 -8.53
CA VAL A 33 13.74 -1.90 -7.16
C VAL A 33 13.20 -0.66 -6.44
N PHE A 34 12.41 -0.89 -5.40
CA PHE A 34 11.92 0.14 -4.51
C PHE A 34 12.77 0.12 -3.23
N ALA A 35 13.36 1.25 -2.87
CA ALA A 35 14.20 1.36 -1.70
C ALA A 35 13.68 2.44 -0.75
N ALA A 36 13.67 2.14 0.56
CA ALA A 36 13.39 3.14 1.56
C ALA A 36 14.56 4.14 1.62
N ALA A 37 14.27 5.42 1.37
CA ALA A 37 15.22 6.49 1.62
C ALA A 37 15.38 6.74 3.13
N ALA A 38 16.41 7.48 3.55
CA ALA A 38 16.62 7.80 4.96
C ALA A 38 15.43 8.56 5.58
N GLN A 39 14.75 9.37 4.78
CA GLN A 39 13.44 9.94 5.10
C GLN A 39 12.42 9.47 4.07
N PRO A 40 11.17 9.17 4.48
CA PRO A 40 10.11 8.82 3.56
C PRO A 40 9.86 9.93 2.54
N ALA A 41 9.69 9.55 1.28
CA ALA A 41 9.21 10.48 0.28
C ALA A 41 7.71 10.69 0.49
N ILE A 42 7.28 11.95 0.70
CA ILE A 42 5.86 12.26 0.81
C ILE A 42 5.32 12.50 -0.60
N ARG A 43 4.63 11.51 -1.14
CA ARG A 43 3.93 11.61 -2.41
C ARG A 43 2.45 11.73 -2.17
N LEU A 44 1.89 12.84 -2.59
CA LEU A 44 0.46 13.10 -2.46
C LEU A 44 -0.28 12.60 -3.69
N ALA A 45 -1.42 11.97 -3.47
CA ALA A 45 -2.33 11.52 -4.50
C ALA A 45 -3.75 11.99 -4.19
N THR A 46 -4.57 12.06 -5.23
CA THR A 46 -6.01 12.29 -5.10
C THR A 46 -6.74 11.00 -5.40
N HIS A 47 -7.59 10.56 -4.48
CA HIS A 47 -8.42 9.38 -4.66
C HIS A 47 -9.88 9.76 -4.92
N GLY A 48 -10.46 9.21 -5.96
CA GLY A 48 -11.90 9.29 -6.23
C GLY A 48 -12.62 8.04 -5.73
N ILE A 49 -13.64 8.21 -4.91
CA ILE A 49 -14.51 7.14 -4.44
C ILE A 49 -15.90 7.35 -5.01
N SER A 50 -16.41 6.36 -5.73
CA SER A 50 -17.76 6.40 -6.32
C SER A 50 -18.63 5.31 -5.73
N HIS A 51 -19.71 5.70 -5.09
CA HIS A 51 -20.74 4.79 -4.58
C HIS A 51 -21.82 4.62 -5.64
N MET A 52 -21.67 3.63 -6.50
CA MET A 52 -22.56 3.42 -7.67
C MET A 52 -24.04 3.24 -7.31
N GLY A 53 -24.34 2.68 -6.13
CA GLY A 53 -25.72 2.45 -5.67
C GLY A 53 -26.48 3.71 -5.31
N VAL A 54 -25.82 4.82 -5.00
CA VAL A 54 -26.43 6.09 -4.57
C VAL A 54 -25.98 7.28 -5.42
N ALA A 55 -25.24 7.03 -6.48
CA ALA A 55 -24.67 8.04 -7.38
C ALA A 55 -23.95 9.18 -6.62
N SER A 56 -23.23 8.81 -5.57
CA SER A 56 -22.46 9.74 -4.75
C SER A 56 -20.98 9.55 -5.01
N HIS A 57 -20.30 10.65 -5.24
CA HIS A 57 -18.87 10.69 -5.53
C HIS A 57 -18.18 11.52 -4.46
N PHE A 58 -16.99 11.08 -4.04
CA PHE A 58 -16.16 11.78 -3.08
C PHE A 58 -14.74 11.84 -3.63
N THR A 59 -14.09 12.97 -3.39
CA THR A 59 -12.68 13.17 -3.72
C THR A 59 -11.94 13.34 -2.41
N GLN A 60 -10.97 12.48 -2.17
CA GLN A 60 -10.01 12.59 -1.08
C GLN A 60 -8.73 13.17 -1.63
N ASP A 61 -8.38 14.35 -1.19
CA ASP A 61 -7.21 15.07 -1.69
C ASP A 61 -6.02 14.99 -0.74
N SER A 62 -4.84 15.17 -1.33
CA SER A 62 -3.56 15.18 -0.59
C SER A 62 -3.36 13.95 0.28
N LEU A 63 -3.66 12.76 -0.27
CA LEU A 63 -3.44 11.48 0.40
C LEU A 63 -1.98 11.07 0.30
N ALA A 64 -1.30 10.97 1.44
CA ALA A 64 0.00 10.33 1.57
C ALA A 64 -0.18 8.86 1.98
N MET A 65 0.59 7.96 1.39
CA MET A 65 0.66 6.58 1.84
C MET A 65 1.63 6.49 3.03
N THR A 66 1.11 6.07 4.18
CA THR A 66 1.87 6.07 5.43
C THR A 66 2.38 4.71 5.84
N GLY A 67 1.90 3.65 5.20
CA GLY A 67 2.38 2.32 5.52
C GLY A 67 1.72 1.23 4.70
N MET A 68 2.23 0.02 4.90
CA MET A 68 1.81 -1.18 4.20
C MET A 68 1.83 -2.37 5.16
N GLU A 69 0.82 -3.24 5.05
CA GLU A 69 0.76 -4.50 5.77
C GLU A 69 0.46 -5.64 4.80
N ILE A 70 1.29 -6.68 4.86
CA ILE A 70 1.11 -7.91 4.09
C ILE A 70 1.06 -9.08 5.06
N GLN A 71 0.04 -9.92 4.93
CA GLN A 71 -0.07 -11.17 5.68
C GLN A 71 -0.12 -12.34 4.71
N ALA A 72 0.82 -13.25 4.85
CA ALA A 72 0.87 -14.50 4.10
C ALA A 72 0.49 -15.66 5.02
N GLN A 73 -0.51 -16.44 4.61
CA GLN A 73 -0.97 -17.63 5.31
C GLN A 73 -1.26 -18.75 4.31
N LYS A 74 -0.92 -19.98 4.66
CA LYS A 74 -1.23 -21.13 3.81
C LYS A 74 -2.74 -21.41 3.79
N ASN A 75 -3.42 -20.76 2.86
CA ASN A 75 -4.84 -20.96 2.59
C ASN A 75 -5.10 -20.84 1.08
N GLY A 76 -6.30 -21.16 0.62
CA GLY A 76 -6.72 -21.00 -0.79
C GLY A 76 -7.20 -19.58 -1.13
N GLN A 77 -7.05 -18.61 -0.24
CA GLN A 77 -7.49 -17.25 -0.45
C GLN A 77 -6.46 -16.46 -1.27
N ARG A 78 -6.94 -15.52 -2.07
CA ARG A 78 -6.09 -14.55 -2.76
C ARG A 78 -5.37 -13.67 -1.75
N GLN A 79 -4.09 -13.46 -1.97
CA GLN A 79 -3.30 -12.58 -1.12
C GLN A 79 -3.77 -11.13 -1.24
N ARG A 80 -3.75 -10.44 -0.13
CA ARG A 80 -4.15 -9.04 -0.02
C ARG A 80 -3.05 -8.24 0.65
N VAL A 81 -3.02 -6.97 0.37
CA VAL A 81 -2.16 -5.99 1.01
C VAL A 81 -3.05 -4.85 1.52
N THR A 82 -2.76 -4.38 2.71
CA THR A 82 -3.42 -3.21 3.30
C THR A 82 -2.46 -2.03 3.23
N PHE A 83 -2.91 -0.92 2.66
CA PHE A 83 -2.18 0.34 2.67
C PHE A 83 -2.84 1.30 3.64
N ASN A 84 -2.03 1.92 4.49
CA ASN A 84 -2.46 2.99 5.37
C ASN A 84 -2.24 4.32 4.66
N LEU A 85 -3.23 5.19 4.78
CA LEU A 85 -3.26 6.49 4.11
C LEU A 85 -3.61 7.56 5.14
N ALA A 86 -2.92 8.70 5.05
CA ALA A 86 -3.30 9.93 5.72
C ALA A 86 -3.65 10.97 4.66
N GLY A 87 -4.70 11.73 4.88
CA GLY A 87 -5.19 12.74 3.93
C GLY A 87 -5.59 14.04 4.63
N ARG A 88 -5.70 15.10 3.85
CA ARG A 88 -6.09 16.41 4.37
C ARG A 88 -7.59 16.55 4.50
N GLU A 89 -8.34 16.20 3.47
CA GLU A 89 -9.79 16.37 3.43
C GLU A 89 -10.49 15.38 2.51
N GLU A 90 -11.79 15.23 2.74
CA GLU A 90 -12.71 14.56 1.81
C GLU A 90 -13.81 15.53 1.41
N VAL A 91 -14.05 15.68 0.13
CA VAL A 91 -15.06 16.57 -0.43
C VAL A 91 -16.04 15.76 -1.30
N LYS A 92 -17.34 16.02 -1.12
CA LYS A 92 -18.34 15.45 -2.02
C LYS A 92 -18.20 16.07 -3.42
N ALA A 93 -17.98 15.24 -4.42
CA ALA A 93 -17.81 15.65 -5.81
C ALA A 93 -19.12 15.52 -6.59
N PRO A 94 -19.37 16.40 -7.59
CA PRO A 94 -20.56 16.31 -8.42
C PRO A 94 -20.53 15.15 -9.43
N ALA A 95 -19.33 14.65 -9.73
CA ALA A 95 -19.10 13.55 -10.69
C ALA A 95 -17.90 12.70 -10.24
N THR A 96 -17.65 11.61 -10.96
CA THR A 96 -16.45 10.78 -10.78
C THR A 96 -15.18 11.59 -11.05
N LEU A 97 -14.09 11.30 -10.36
CA LEU A 97 -12.79 11.94 -10.57
C LEU A 97 -12.29 11.76 -12.01
N ASP A 98 -12.53 10.58 -12.58
CA ASP A 98 -12.25 10.28 -13.98
C ASP A 98 -13.49 9.65 -14.63
N ALA A 99 -13.92 10.21 -15.75
CA ALA A 99 -15.08 9.72 -16.50
C ALA A 99 -14.78 8.44 -17.30
N THR A 100 -13.50 8.21 -17.62
CA THR A 100 -13.03 7.08 -18.43
C THR A 100 -11.82 6.40 -17.81
N PRO A 101 -11.96 5.83 -16.59
CA PRO A 101 -10.83 5.26 -15.89
C PRO A 101 -10.22 4.09 -16.66
N VAL A 102 -8.91 4.04 -16.72
CA VAL A 102 -8.19 2.89 -17.27
C VAL A 102 -8.34 1.72 -16.33
N LEU A 103 -9.03 0.69 -16.77
CA LEU A 103 -9.14 -0.56 -16.04
C LEU A 103 -7.90 -1.40 -16.34
N TYR A 104 -7.16 -1.75 -15.29
CA TYR A 104 -6.08 -2.73 -15.45
C TYR A 104 -6.67 -4.09 -15.81
N SER A 105 -6.08 -4.74 -16.82
CA SER A 105 -6.40 -6.10 -17.24
C SER A 105 -6.29 -7.07 -16.06
N PRO A 106 -6.93 -8.26 -16.11
CA PRO A 106 -6.90 -9.21 -15.00
C PRO A 106 -5.49 -9.39 -14.47
N ASP A 107 -5.29 -8.94 -13.23
CA ASP A 107 -4.00 -8.93 -12.57
C ASP A 107 -3.79 -10.29 -11.90
N PRO A 108 -2.70 -11.01 -12.15
CA PRO A 108 -2.42 -12.25 -11.43
C PRO A 108 -2.22 -11.95 -9.94
N VAL A 109 -3.10 -12.49 -9.12
CA VAL A 109 -3.04 -12.39 -7.66
C VAL A 109 -2.64 -13.74 -7.10
N PRO A 110 -1.49 -13.84 -6.40
CA PRO A 110 -1.05 -15.09 -5.81
C PRO A 110 -2.04 -15.56 -4.72
N VAL A 111 -2.11 -16.85 -4.51
CA VAL A 111 -2.87 -17.45 -3.40
C VAL A 111 -1.91 -17.87 -2.28
N GLY A 112 -2.42 -17.96 -1.06
CA GLY A 112 -1.59 -18.14 0.14
C GLY A 112 -0.71 -19.40 0.15
N PHE A 113 -1.07 -20.45 -0.57
CA PHE A 113 -0.24 -21.67 -0.65
C PHE A 113 0.96 -21.55 -1.61
N GLN A 114 1.03 -20.51 -2.43
CA GLN A 114 2.16 -20.25 -3.34
C GLN A 114 3.31 -19.48 -2.66
N GLY A 115 3.08 -18.96 -1.45
CA GLY A 115 4.09 -18.25 -0.69
C GLY A 115 5.03 -19.20 0.05
N ALA A 116 6.30 -18.79 0.19
CA ALA A 116 7.29 -19.43 1.06
C ALA A 116 8.08 -18.37 1.80
N VAL A 117 8.44 -18.65 3.06
CA VAL A 117 9.37 -17.82 3.82
C VAL A 117 10.77 -18.38 3.61
N LEU A 118 11.67 -17.53 3.14
CA LEU A 118 13.06 -17.87 2.92
C LEU A 118 13.95 -17.21 4.00
N MET A 119 14.94 -17.96 4.47
CA MET A 119 16.01 -17.43 5.30
C MET A 119 17.34 -17.79 4.61
N GLU A 120 18.15 -16.80 4.32
CA GLU A 120 19.39 -16.96 3.54
C GLU A 120 19.21 -17.72 2.21
N GLY A 121 18.05 -17.48 1.55
CA GLY A 121 17.70 -18.14 0.28
C GLY A 121 17.13 -19.54 0.40
N ALA A 122 17.09 -20.14 1.58
CA ALA A 122 16.52 -21.47 1.83
C ALA A 122 15.11 -21.38 2.42
N ALA A 123 14.18 -22.23 1.94
CA ALA A 123 12.82 -22.27 2.48
C ALA A 123 12.81 -22.80 3.92
N VAL A 124 12.18 -22.04 4.82
CA VAL A 124 12.03 -22.42 6.23
C VAL A 124 10.80 -23.32 6.37
N ALA A 125 11.01 -24.55 6.80
CA ALA A 125 9.92 -25.52 7.02
C ALA A 125 9.10 -25.16 8.27
N GLY A 126 7.82 -25.54 8.24
CA GLY A 126 6.93 -25.40 9.40
C GLY A 126 6.30 -24.02 9.58
N ILE A 127 6.61 -23.02 8.75
CA ILE A 127 5.96 -21.72 8.80
C ILE A 127 4.51 -21.85 8.35
N THR A 128 3.59 -21.38 9.17
CA THR A 128 2.14 -21.41 8.90
C THR A 128 1.59 -20.04 8.56
N GLN A 129 2.21 -19.00 9.09
CA GLN A 129 1.84 -17.60 8.82
C GLN A 129 3.08 -16.71 8.89
N ALA A 130 3.12 -15.71 8.05
CA ALA A 130 4.09 -14.62 8.12
C ALA A 130 3.37 -13.29 7.87
N GLY A 131 3.71 -12.28 8.65
CA GLY A 131 3.21 -10.93 8.50
C GLY A 131 4.37 -9.95 8.43
N LEU A 132 4.22 -8.91 7.64
CA LEU A 132 5.14 -7.79 7.53
C LEU A 132 4.33 -6.50 7.60
N THR A 133 4.74 -5.61 8.48
CA THR A 133 4.17 -4.27 8.61
C THR A 133 5.28 -3.25 8.44
N LEU A 134 5.09 -2.35 7.51
CA LEU A 134 5.97 -1.21 7.27
C LEU A 134 5.20 0.07 7.52
N ASN A 135 5.78 0.97 8.31
CA ASN A 135 5.24 2.30 8.58
C ASN A 135 6.30 3.34 8.23
N SER A 136 5.90 4.37 7.48
CA SER A 136 6.79 5.50 7.13
C SER A 136 6.85 6.56 8.22
N GLY A 137 5.96 6.51 9.21
CA GLY A 137 5.83 7.54 10.24
C GLY A 137 5.35 8.90 9.70
N VAL A 138 4.89 8.96 8.47
CA VAL A 138 4.29 10.18 7.91
C VAL A 138 2.94 10.42 8.55
N GLU A 139 2.73 11.60 9.08
CA GLU A 139 1.51 12.01 9.78
C GLU A 139 0.95 13.30 9.18
N ALA A 140 -0.39 13.44 9.23
CA ALA A 140 -1.04 14.69 8.86
C ALA A 140 -0.96 15.68 10.02
N ASP A 141 -0.37 16.86 9.80
CA ASP A 141 -0.31 17.91 10.81
C ASP A 141 -1.70 18.48 11.08
N GLN A 142 -2.26 18.13 12.22
CA GLN A 142 -3.55 18.61 12.71
C GLN A 142 -3.39 19.62 13.85
N THR A 143 -2.16 20.04 14.16
CA THR A 143 -1.83 20.90 15.30
C THR A 143 -1.59 22.34 14.91
N THR A 144 -1.15 22.58 13.70
CA THR A 144 -0.87 23.93 13.20
C THR A 144 -2.17 24.70 12.94
N LEU A 145 -2.28 25.88 13.52
CA LEU A 145 -3.41 26.77 13.32
C LEU A 145 -3.38 27.42 11.92
N ASN A 146 -4.07 26.81 10.97
CA ASN A 146 -4.17 27.27 9.58
C ASN A 146 -5.51 27.96 9.25
N GLY A 147 -6.38 28.14 10.24
CA GLY A 147 -7.72 28.69 10.07
C GLY A 147 -8.74 27.77 9.38
N LEU A 148 -8.37 26.52 9.15
CA LEU A 148 -9.20 25.49 8.50
C LEU A 148 -9.40 24.31 9.44
N ALA A 149 -10.40 23.48 9.16
CA ALA A 149 -10.63 22.22 9.87
C ALA A 149 -9.80 21.07 9.28
N THR A 150 -9.02 21.32 8.24
CA THR A 150 -8.21 20.33 7.54
C THR A 150 -6.76 20.37 8.03
N ALA A 151 -6.03 19.26 7.85
CA ALA A 151 -4.60 19.22 8.17
C ALA A 151 -3.82 20.31 7.40
N ALA A 152 -2.86 20.92 8.07
CA ALA A 152 -2.04 21.97 7.49
C ALA A 152 -1.07 21.42 6.44
N ASP A 153 -0.38 20.32 6.79
CA ASP A 153 0.64 19.69 5.96
C ASP A 153 0.77 18.19 6.30
N MET A 154 1.73 17.53 5.69
CA MET A 154 2.15 16.16 6.02
C MET A 154 3.57 16.20 6.58
N ASP A 155 3.72 15.77 7.81
CA ASP A 155 5.01 15.71 8.48
C ASP A 155 5.75 14.42 8.17
N PRO A 156 7.03 14.48 7.79
CA PRO A 156 7.84 13.30 7.57
C PRO A 156 8.20 12.64 8.91
N GLY A 157 8.10 11.31 8.96
CA GLY A 157 8.51 10.52 10.11
C GLY A 157 9.74 9.66 9.85
N PHE A 158 9.83 8.56 10.57
CA PHE A 158 10.88 7.55 10.40
C PHE A 158 10.26 6.21 10.03
N TRP A 159 11.00 5.45 9.24
CA TRP A 159 10.60 4.10 8.89
C TRP A 159 10.62 3.17 10.11
N ASP A 160 9.54 2.46 10.31
CA ASP A 160 9.43 1.35 11.23
C ASP A 160 9.03 0.08 10.48
N LEU A 161 9.80 -0.98 10.68
CA LEU A 161 9.57 -2.27 10.07
C LEU A 161 9.41 -3.32 11.16
N SER A 162 8.25 -3.95 11.20
CA SER A 162 7.97 -5.06 12.10
C SER A 162 7.51 -6.29 11.32
N GLY A 163 7.73 -7.47 11.89
CA GLY A 163 7.34 -8.72 11.28
C GLY A 163 6.95 -9.77 12.30
N GLN A 164 6.06 -10.66 11.89
CA GLN A 164 5.61 -11.78 12.70
C GLN A 164 5.68 -13.08 11.89
N ILE A 165 6.20 -14.12 12.52
CA ILE A 165 6.25 -15.46 11.95
C ILE A 165 5.63 -16.46 12.93
N THR A 166 4.68 -17.25 12.45
CA THR A 166 4.11 -18.36 13.21
C THR A 166 4.60 -19.66 12.61
N ALA A 167 5.26 -20.49 13.42
CA ALA A 167 5.80 -21.77 13.02
C ALA A 167 5.13 -22.92 13.79
N ARG A 168 4.93 -24.05 13.11
CA ARG A 168 4.48 -25.29 13.72
C ARG A 168 5.70 -26.18 13.94
N PHE A 169 6.02 -26.45 15.19
CA PHE A 169 7.01 -27.45 15.54
C PHE A 169 6.38 -28.84 15.52
N ARG A 170 7.07 -29.78 14.90
CA ARG A 170 6.76 -31.22 14.96
C ARG A 170 7.91 -31.87 15.67
N GLY A 171 7.62 -32.46 16.83
CA GLY A 171 8.54 -33.37 17.52
C GLY A 171 8.61 -34.69 16.82
#